data_c960c47cb378fe8c8e6cd54560b56359
#
_entry.id   c960c47cb378fe8c8e6cd54560b56359
#
_cell.length_a   1.000
_cell.length_b   1.000
_cell.length_c   1.000
_cell.angle_alpha   90.00
_cell.angle_beta   90.00
_cell.angle_gamma   90.00
#
_symmetry.space_group_name_H-M   'P 1'
#
loop_
_entity.id
_entity.type
_entity.pdbx_description
1 polymer ?
#
loop_
_entity_poly.entity_id
_entity_poly.type
_entity_poly.pdbx_seq_one_letter_code
_entity_poly.pdbx_strand_id
1 'polypeptide(L)'
;MDAALLMGLQKEIVEDLATELKNDPSFDADILEVKVKNAIRDVMGRRNYGATSYSDEKIVKDLEDYYSVIRGIALYDYNQIGAEGQQSHSENSVSRSWVSRDSLFNGVVAFVKVI
;
A
#
# COMPACT_ATOMS: atom_id res chain seq x y z
N MET A 1 -11.30 -9.28 11.14
CA MET A 1 -11.31 -9.36 9.65
C MET A 1 -10.89 -10.74 9.20
N ASP A 2 -11.64 -11.31 8.30
CA ASP A 2 -11.33 -12.61 7.74
C ASP A 2 -10.10 -12.50 6.83
N ALA A 3 -9.04 -13.20 7.19
CA ALA A 3 -7.80 -13.14 6.42
C ALA A 3 -7.96 -13.66 4.99
N ALA A 4 -8.85 -14.62 4.79
CA ALA A 4 -9.05 -15.17 3.45
C ALA A 4 -9.62 -14.15 2.49
N LEU A 5 -10.45 -13.24 2.96
CA LEU A 5 -11.02 -12.20 2.12
C LEU A 5 -9.97 -11.18 1.68
N LEU A 6 -9.04 -10.87 2.57
CA LEU A 6 -7.96 -9.94 2.24
C LEU A 6 -6.91 -10.57 1.33
N MET A 7 -6.74 -11.89 1.40
CA MET A 7 -5.71 -12.56 0.61
C MET A 7 -5.94 -12.42 -0.89
N GLY A 8 -7.19 -12.40 -1.32
CA GLY A 8 -7.50 -12.20 -2.74
C GLY A 8 -7.02 -10.85 -3.24
N LEU A 9 -7.32 -9.82 -2.48
CA LEU A 9 -6.88 -8.46 -2.82
C LEU A 9 -5.37 -8.36 -2.77
N GLN A 10 -4.75 -8.88 -1.72
CA GLN A 10 -3.31 -8.86 -1.56
C GLN A 10 -2.62 -9.56 -2.74
N LYS A 11 -3.09 -10.73 -3.10
CA LYS A 11 -2.51 -11.51 -4.19
C LYS A 11 -2.59 -10.76 -5.51
N GLU A 12 -3.71 -10.13 -5.80
CA GLU A 12 -3.89 -9.38 -7.03
C GLU A 12 -2.89 -8.23 -7.12
N ILE A 13 -2.73 -7.49 -6.03
CA ILE A 13 -1.79 -6.36 -6.01
C ILE A 13 -0.35 -6.86 -6.15
N VAL A 14 -0.01 -7.94 -5.45
CA VAL A 14 1.34 -8.53 -5.56
C VAL A 14 1.62 -8.95 -6.99
N GLU A 15 0.68 -9.60 -7.64
CA GLU A 15 0.87 -10.04 -9.03
C GLU A 15 1.06 -8.87 -9.98
N ASP A 16 0.29 -7.80 -9.80
CA ASP A 16 0.43 -6.62 -10.64
C ASP A 16 1.79 -5.97 -10.47
N LEU A 17 2.24 -5.79 -9.24
CA LEU A 17 3.53 -5.17 -8.98
C LEU A 17 4.68 -6.08 -9.39
N ALA A 18 4.54 -7.39 -9.19
CA ALA A 18 5.57 -8.33 -9.63
C ALA A 18 5.76 -8.28 -11.14
N THR A 19 4.67 -8.09 -11.89
CA THR A 19 4.77 -7.95 -13.33
C THR A 19 5.58 -6.72 -13.72
N GLU A 20 5.41 -5.62 -13.01
CA GLU A 20 6.19 -4.41 -13.27
C GLU A 20 7.65 -4.53 -12.87
N LEU A 21 7.93 -5.30 -11.82
CA LEU A 21 9.27 -5.36 -11.23
C LEU A 21 10.08 -6.57 -11.69
N LYS A 22 9.48 -7.46 -12.47
CA LYS A 22 10.10 -8.76 -12.80
C LYS A 22 11.45 -8.65 -13.49
N ASN A 23 11.70 -7.56 -14.18
CA ASN A 23 12.96 -7.37 -14.90
C ASN A 23 14.05 -6.74 -14.05
N ASP A 24 13.74 -6.37 -12.83
CA ASP A 24 14.72 -5.83 -11.91
C ASP A 24 15.51 -6.99 -11.31
N PRO A 25 16.83 -7.02 -11.50
CA PRO A 25 17.63 -8.13 -10.97
C PRO A 25 17.59 -8.25 -9.45
N SER A 26 17.25 -7.20 -8.76
CA SER A 26 17.14 -7.22 -7.29
C SER A 26 15.74 -7.50 -6.80
N PHE A 27 14.82 -7.85 -7.68
CA PHE A 27 13.44 -8.08 -7.30
C PHE A 27 13.33 -9.21 -6.27
N ASP A 28 12.63 -8.92 -5.17
CA ASP A 28 12.38 -9.88 -4.11
C ASP A 28 10.88 -9.97 -3.87
N ALA A 29 10.30 -11.09 -4.27
CA ALA A 29 8.86 -11.30 -4.17
C ALA A 29 8.37 -11.36 -2.74
N ASP A 30 9.17 -11.92 -1.84
CA ASP A 30 8.76 -12.06 -0.45
C ASP A 30 8.67 -10.70 0.24
N ILE A 31 9.64 -9.85 -0.05
CA ILE A 31 9.63 -8.49 0.50
C ILE A 31 8.45 -7.71 -0.07
N LEU A 32 8.21 -7.83 -1.36
CA LEU A 32 7.07 -7.17 -1.98
C LEU A 32 5.75 -7.56 -1.31
N GLU A 33 5.58 -8.84 -1.05
CA GLU A 33 4.38 -9.35 -0.39
C GLU A 33 4.16 -8.69 0.97
N VAL A 34 5.22 -8.54 1.75
CA VAL A 34 5.14 -7.88 3.05
C VAL A 34 4.74 -6.42 2.89
N LYS A 35 5.31 -5.73 1.90
CA LYS A 35 4.98 -4.32 1.67
C LYS A 35 3.52 -4.13 1.25
N VAL A 36 3.01 -5.02 0.42
CA VAL A 36 1.60 -4.98 0.02
C VAL A 36 0.69 -5.20 1.23
N LYS A 37 1.01 -6.21 2.03
CA LYS A 37 0.24 -6.50 3.23
C LYS A 37 0.20 -5.29 4.18
N ASN A 38 1.34 -4.66 4.38
CA ASN A 38 1.41 -3.49 5.24
C ASN A 38 0.64 -2.31 4.67
N ALA A 39 0.69 -2.11 3.35
CA ALA A 39 -0.06 -1.03 2.71
C ALA A 39 -1.57 -1.22 2.89
N ILE A 40 -2.05 -2.44 2.75
CA ILE A 40 -3.46 -2.73 2.98
C ILE A 40 -3.85 -2.38 4.42
N ARG A 41 -3.03 -2.79 5.38
CA ARG A 41 -3.30 -2.51 6.78
C ARG A 41 -3.29 -1.02 7.10
N ASP A 42 -2.37 -0.29 6.48
CA ASP A 42 -2.29 1.16 6.69
C ASP A 42 -3.54 1.87 6.15
N VAL A 43 -4.00 1.48 4.98
CA VAL A 43 -5.23 2.06 4.42
C VAL A 43 -6.42 1.68 5.30
N MET A 44 -6.50 0.44 5.76
CA MET A 44 -7.56 0.04 6.68
C MET A 44 -7.57 0.89 7.93
N GLY A 45 -6.41 1.15 8.50
CA GLY A 45 -6.31 1.98 9.69
C GLY A 45 -6.80 3.39 9.46
N ARG A 46 -6.48 3.95 8.31
CA ARG A 46 -6.90 5.32 7.99
C ARG A 46 -8.37 5.43 7.62
N ARG A 47 -8.96 4.34 7.10
CA ARG A 47 -10.41 4.34 6.81
C ARG A 47 -11.26 4.27 8.07
N ASN A 48 -10.70 3.76 9.16
CA ASN A 48 -11.40 3.70 10.44
C ASN A 48 -12.69 2.88 10.36
N TYR A 49 -12.59 1.65 9.91
CA TYR A 49 -13.78 0.78 9.78
C TYR A 49 -14.47 0.51 11.11
N GLY A 50 -13.77 0.72 12.22
CA GLY A 50 -14.37 0.59 13.54
C GLY A 50 -15.50 1.56 13.79
N ALA A 51 -15.60 2.65 13.01
CA ALA A 51 -16.69 3.60 13.09
C ALA A 51 -17.91 3.16 12.26
N THR A 52 -17.84 1.99 11.63
CA THR A 52 -18.88 1.48 10.75
C THR A 52 -19.41 0.16 11.28
N SER A 53 -20.53 -0.28 10.70
CA SER A 53 -21.05 -1.61 10.94
C SER A 53 -20.80 -2.52 9.73
N TYR A 54 -19.77 -2.22 8.96
CA TYR A 54 -19.47 -2.98 7.75
C TYR A 54 -19.12 -4.41 8.06
N SER A 55 -19.66 -5.33 7.26
CA SER A 55 -19.19 -6.72 7.26
C SER A 55 -17.81 -6.80 6.66
N ASP A 56 -17.15 -7.92 6.87
CA ASP A 56 -15.82 -8.14 6.28
C ASP A 56 -15.86 -8.03 4.76
N GLU A 57 -16.88 -8.58 4.13
CA GLU A 57 -17.04 -8.49 2.68
C GLU A 57 -17.15 -7.04 2.22
N LYS A 58 -17.90 -6.24 2.96
CA LYS A 58 -18.07 -4.84 2.61
C LYS A 58 -16.79 -4.04 2.81
N ILE A 59 -16.01 -4.39 3.82
CA ILE A 59 -14.70 -3.77 4.04
C ILE A 59 -13.77 -4.07 2.88
N VAL A 60 -13.71 -5.32 2.43
CA VAL A 60 -12.86 -5.68 1.30
C VAL A 60 -13.29 -4.96 0.04
N LYS A 61 -14.59 -4.87 -0.17
CA LYS A 61 -15.12 -4.14 -1.33
C LYS A 61 -14.75 -2.66 -1.29
N ASP A 62 -14.80 -2.05 -0.11
CA ASP A 62 -14.37 -0.68 0.05
C ASP A 62 -12.87 -0.53 -0.24
N LEU A 63 -12.06 -1.49 0.23
CA LEU A 63 -10.63 -1.47 -0.05
C LEU A 63 -10.32 -1.62 -1.54
N GLU A 64 -11.15 -2.32 -2.28
CA GLU A 64 -10.97 -2.43 -3.72
C GLU A 64 -11.05 -1.07 -4.41
N ASP A 65 -11.84 -0.17 -3.87
CA ASP A 65 -11.92 1.20 -4.40
C ASP A 65 -10.61 1.96 -4.17
N TYR A 66 -9.78 1.50 -3.26
CA TYR A 66 -8.48 2.09 -2.98
C TYR A 66 -7.33 1.29 -3.56
N TYR A 67 -7.61 0.42 -4.53
CA TYR A 67 -6.62 -0.44 -5.15
C TYR A 67 -5.38 0.35 -5.60
N SER A 68 -5.60 1.43 -6.32
CA SER A 68 -4.49 2.24 -6.84
C SER A 68 -3.69 2.89 -5.72
N VAL A 69 -4.36 3.32 -4.66
CA VAL A 69 -3.68 3.92 -3.51
C VAL A 69 -2.82 2.88 -2.81
N ILE A 70 -3.38 1.71 -2.54
CA ILE A 70 -2.66 0.62 -1.87
C ILE A 70 -1.45 0.21 -2.70
N ARG A 71 -1.64 0.06 -4.00
CA ARG A 71 -0.58 -0.30 -4.93
C ARG A 71 0.54 0.73 -4.91
N GLY A 72 0.18 2.00 -4.93
CA GLY A 72 1.15 3.08 -4.90
C GLY A 72 1.95 3.12 -3.60
N ILE A 73 1.30 2.90 -2.48
CA ILE A 73 1.97 2.86 -1.18
C ILE A 73 2.92 1.67 -1.11
N ALA A 74 2.48 0.50 -1.55
CA ALA A 74 3.31 -0.71 -1.53
C ALA A 74 4.54 -0.53 -2.41
N LEU A 75 4.38 0.04 -3.59
CA LEU A 75 5.49 0.28 -4.49
C LEU A 75 6.46 1.31 -3.90
N TYR A 76 5.93 2.36 -3.32
CA TYR A 76 6.76 3.36 -2.65
C TYR A 76 7.60 2.70 -1.56
N ASP A 77 6.95 1.92 -0.70
CA ASP A 77 7.65 1.27 0.41
C ASP A 77 8.68 0.26 -0.07
N TYR A 78 8.35 -0.47 -1.12
CA TYR A 78 9.29 -1.43 -1.71
C TYR A 78 10.53 -0.72 -2.23
N ASN A 79 10.34 0.40 -2.92
CA ASN A 79 11.46 1.14 -3.50
C ASN A 79 12.34 1.80 -2.46
N GLN A 80 11.84 2.03 -1.25
CA GLN A 80 12.65 2.61 -0.19
C GLN A 80 13.70 1.67 0.36
N ILE A 81 13.56 0.38 0.15
CA ILE A 81 14.48 -0.60 0.71
C ILE A 81 15.91 -0.34 0.26
N GLY A 82 16.10 -0.07 -1.03
CA GLY A 82 17.43 0.22 -1.53
C GLY A 82 17.91 1.61 -1.16
N ALA A 83 17.00 2.53 -0.89
CA ALA A 83 17.35 3.91 -0.61
C ALA A 83 17.77 4.14 0.83
N GLU A 84 17.37 3.28 1.73
CA GLU A 84 17.64 3.48 3.15
C GLU A 84 19.11 3.57 3.48
N GLY A 85 19.96 2.82 2.77
CA GLY A 85 21.38 2.85 2.98
C GLY A 85 22.13 3.77 2.04
N GLN A 86 21.44 4.54 1.26
CA GLN A 86 22.04 5.33 0.19
C GLN A 86 21.61 6.78 0.22
N GLN A 87 21.70 7.36 1.37
CA GLN A 87 21.29 8.75 1.53
C GLN A 87 22.08 9.71 0.65
N SER A 88 23.30 9.34 0.34
CA SER A 88 24.13 10.15 -0.51
C SER A 88 23.63 10.23 -1.94
N HIS A 89 22.70 9.38 -2.29
CA HIS A 89 22.11 9.42 -3.62
C HIS A 89 21.03 10.46 -3.75
N SER A 90 20.77 11.17 -2.69
CA SER A 90 19.73 12.16 -2.69
C SER A 90 19.94 13.24 -3.72
N GLU A 91 21.19 13.51 -4.08
CA GLU A 91 21.45 14.54 -5.06
C GLU A 91 20.86 14.17 -6.42
N ASN A 92 20.72 12.90 -6.69
CA ASN A 92 20.12 12.47 -7.95
C ASN A 92 18.62 12.57 -7.93
N SER A 93 18.06 12.62 -6.77
CA SER A 93 16.62 12.62 -6.62
C SER A 93 16.09 13.94 -6.12
N VAL A 94 16.98 14.88 -5.95
CA VAL A 94 16.59 16.19 -5.45
C VAL A 94 15.52 16.83 -6.28
N SER A 95 15.64 16.69 -7.56
CA SER A 95 14.65 17.28 -8.45
C SER A 95 13.34 16.53 -8.43
N ARG A 96 13.34 15.32 -7.91
CA ARG A 96 12.10 14.62 -7.78
C ARG A 96 11.43 15.17 -6.58
N SER A 97 10.35 15.70 -6.76
CA SER A 97 9.57 16.07 -5.63
C SER A 97 9.42 14.86 -4.76
N TRP A 98 10.01 14.93 -3.66
CA TRP A 98 9.86 13.90 -2.67
C TRP A 98 8.42 13.91 -2.20
N VAL A 99 7.67 13.01 -2.75
CA VAL A 99 6.33 12.78 -2.25
C VAL A 99 6.50 12.15 -0.89
N SER A 100 5.99 12.79 0.15
CA SER A 100 6.02 12.17 1.45
C SER A 100 5.09 10.96 1.43
N ARG A 101 5.42 9.95 2.21
CA ARG A 101 4.56 8.77 2.28
C ARG A 101 3.14 9.16 2.68
N ASP A 102 3.00 10.12 3.57
CA ASP A 102 1.68 10.57 4.00
C ASP A 102 0.83 11.12 2.87
N SER A 103 1.45 11.76 1.90
CA SER A 103 0.69 12.32 0.79
C SER A 103 0.04 11.26 -0.10
N LEU A 104 0.55 10.03 -0.06
CA LEU A 104 -0.06 8.93 -0.80
C LEU A 104 -1.43 8.56 -0.25
N PHE A 105 -1.73 8.96 0.97
CA PHE A 105 -3.02 8.70 1.60
C PHE A 105 -4.03 9.82 1.42
N ASN A 106 -3.71 10.84 0.64
CA ASN A 106 -4.57 12.04 0.54
C ASN A 106 -6.00 11.73 0.13
N GLY A 107 -6.21 10.70 -0.66
CA GLY A 107 -7.55 10.30 -1.07
C GLY A 107 -8.25 9.36 -0.10
N VAL A 108 -7.58 8.95 0.97
CA VAL A 108 -8.14 8.01 1.92
C VAL A 108 -8.79 8.79 3.05
N VAL A 109 -10.12 8.78 3.05
CA VAL A 109 -10.90 9.54 4.03
C VAL A 109 -11.38 8.58 5.12
N ALA A 110 -11.22 8.99 6.36
CA ALA A 110 -11.66 8.18 7.49
C ALA A 110 -13.17 8.28 7.68
N PHE A 111 -13.78 7.15 8.00
CA PHE A 111 -15.16 7.18 8.46
C PHE A 111 -15.22 7.85 9.82
N VAL A 112 -16.28 8.60 10.03
CA VAL A 112 -16.51 9.29 11.30
C VAL A 112 -17.71 8.65 11.97
N LYS A 113 -17.53 8.34 13.24
CA LYS A 113 -18.64 7.77 14.00
C LYS A 113 -19.64 8.87 14.28
N VAL A 114 -20.90 8.62 13.91
CA VAL A 114 -21.97 9.54 14.16
C VAL A 114 -22.62 9.16 15.47
N ILE A 115 -22.72 10.11 16.36
CA ILE A 115 -23.30 9.90 17.69
C ILE A 115 -24.72 10.40 17.70
#